data_f3104147e914622867a0b24a5096e7fb
#
_entry.id   f3104147e914622867a0b24a5096e7fb
#
_cell.length_a   1.000
_cell.length_b   1.000
_cell.length_c   1.000
_cell.angle_alpha   90.00
_cell.angle_beta   90.00
_cell.angle_gamma   90.00
#
_symmetry.space_group_name_H-M   'P 1'
#
loop_
_entity.id
_entity.type
_entity.pdbx_description
1 polymer ?
#
loop_
_entity_poly.entity_id
_entity_poly.type
_entity_poly.pdbx_seq_one_letter_code
_entity_poly.pdbx_strand_id
1 'polypeptide(L)'
;VLIDRVVKESNITKRPVDKIIEVGTKANVKPSTTPSSTPISDLAVPSYVNIGANGIPTNYKKAINAKATAYCMPGGITSTGEKVRTGYIAVDPNEIPYGTEMYIVSADGKRVYGYCIAADTGGFINSTDWTVDLYMDTEQECVNWGRRDIIIYIL
;
A
#
# COMPACT_ATOMS: atom_id res chain seq x y z
N VAL A 1 -38.52 -44.00 25.21
CA VAL A 1 -37.06 -44.06 25.27
C VAL A 1 -36.54 -42.77 24.75
N LEU A 2 -36.06 -41.86 25.65
CA LEU A 2 -35.43 -40.58 25.32
C LEU A 2 -34.01 -40.91 24.86
N ILE A 3 -33.69 -40.47 23.62
CA ILE A 3 -32.31 -40.51 23.14
C ILE A 3 -31.74 -39.13 23.39
N ASP A 4 -30.85 -39.07 24.34
CA ASP A 4 -30.08 -37.90 24.71
C ASP A 4 -29.13 -37.51 23.56
N ARG A 5 -29.36 -36.33 22.94
CA ARG A 5 -28.46 -35.78 21.96
C ARG A 5 -27.36 -35.02 22.68
N VAL A 6 -26.24 -35.65 22.86
CA VAL A 6 -25.01 -35.00 23.29
C VAL A 6 -24.58 -34.02 22.19
N VAL A 7 -24.72 -32.71 22.45
CA VAL A 7 -24.14 -31.67 21.62
C VAL A 7 -22.63 -31.72 21.81
N LYS A 8 -21.89 -32.18 20.81
CA LYS A 8 -20.44 -32.07 20.78
C LYS A 8 -20.10 -30.59 20.63
N GLU A 9 -19.39 -30.05 21.61
CA GLU A 9 -18.80 -28.71 21.53
C GLU A 9 -17.96 -28.60 20.25
N SER A 10 -18.32 -27.63 19.42
CA SER A 10 -17.46 -27.23 18.31
C SER A 10 -16.34 -26.37 18.85
N ASN A 11 -15.18 -26.96 19.03
CA ASN A 11 -13.96 -26.20 19.30
C ASN A 11 -13.61 -25.35 18.10
N ILE A 12 -13.79 -24.03 18.23
CA ILE A 12 -13.21 -23.05 17.31
C ILE A 12 -11.72 -23.03 17.57
N THR A 13 -10.97 -23.82 16.81
CA THR A 13 -9.53 -24.02 17.02
C THR A 13 -8.64 -23.08 16.23
N LYS A 14 -9.15 -21.97 15.69
CA LYS A 14 -8.29 -20.89 15.20
C LYS A 14 -8.97 -19.55 15.36
N ARG A 15 -8.55 -18.79 16.37
CA ARG A 15 -8.63 -17.34 16.31
C ARG A 15 -7.75 -16.89 15.15
N PRO A 16 -8.16 -15.89 14.35
CA PRO A 16 -7.23 -15.25 13.42
C PRO A 16 -6.05 -14.75 14.24
N VAL A 17 -4.89 -15.27 13.96
CA VAL A 17 -3.65 -14.74 14.52
C VAL A 17 -3.42 -13.44 13.81
N ASP A 18 -3.47 -12.34 14.54
CA ASP A 18 -2.98 -11.06 14.06
C ASP A 18 -1.59 -11.30 13.49
N LYS A 19 -1.44 -11.10 12.19
CA LYS A 19 -0.14 -11.21 11.54
C LYS A 19 0.70 -10.06 12.05
N ILE A 20 1.43 -10.29 13.14
CA ILE A 20 2.45 -9.36 13.63
C ILE A 20 3.48 -9.29 12.51
N ILE A 21 3.43 -8.23 11.73
CA ILE A 21 4.51 -7.90 10.82
C ILE A 21 5.64 -7.43 11.72
N GLU A 22 6.59 -8.30 12.02
CA GLU A 22 7.84 -7.89 12.67
C GLU A 22 8.46 -6.83 11.78
N VAL A 23 8.40 -5.58 12.24
CA VAL A 23 9.16 -4.48 11.68
C VAL A 23 10.60 -4.76 12.07
N GLY A 24 11.33 -5.42 11.19
CA GLY A 24 12.77 -5.58 11.34
C GLY A 24 13.40 -4.20 11.46
N THR A 25 13.84 -3.85 12.67
CA THR A 25 14.58 -2.61 12.99
C THR A 25 16.00 -2.60 12.42
N LYS A 26 16.25 -3.36 11.36
CA LYS A 26 17.52 -3.37 10.61
C LYS A 26 17.26 -3.29 9.12
N ALA A 27 16.67 -2.21 8.67
CA ALA A 27 16.95 -1.73 7.33
C ALA A 27 18.00 -0.63 7.44
N ASN A 28 19.27 -1.02 7.52
CA ASN A 28 20.36 -0.18 7.03
C ASN A 28 20.26 -0.09 5.50
N VAL A 29 19.11 0.38 5.02
CA VAL A 29 19.04 0.95 3.69
C VAL A 29 19.51 2.39 3.87
N LYS A 30 20.81 2.63 3.71
CA LYS A 30 21.26 3.97 3.33
C LYS A 30 20.47 4.33 2.08
N PRO A 31 19.59 5.34 2.11
CA PRO A 31 19.10 5.93 0.87
C PRO A 31 20.28 6.66 0.24
N SER A 32 21.02 5.92 -0.56
CA SER A 32 22.04 6.49 -1.42
C SER A 32 21.33 6.92 -2.68
N THR A 33 21.22 8.19 -2.85
CA THR A 33 20.81 8.99 -3.99
C THR A 33 19.43 9.64 -3.81
N THR A 34 19.45 10.96 -3.92
CA THR A 34 18.28 11.81 -4.16
C THR A 34 17.43 11.16 -5.26
N PRO A 35 16.13 10.89 -5.03
CA PRO A 35 15.28 10.36 -6.08
C PRO A 35 15.32 11.31 -7.27
N SER A 36 15.77 10.83 -8.40
CA SER A 36 15.92 11.62 -9.64
C SER A 36 14.61 11.78 -10.40
N SER A 37 13.47 11.39 -9.81
CA SER A 37 12.19 11.39 -10.52
C SER A 37 11.16 12.30 -9.86
N THR A 38 10.46 13.06 -10.67
CA THR A 38 9.24 13.75 -10.29
C THR A 38 8.23 12.72 -9.77
N PRO A 39 7.52 12.99 -8.66
CA PRO A 39 6.45 12.11 -8.19
C PRO A 39 5.41 11.85 -9.29
N ILE A 40 4.92 10.60 -9.34
CA ILE A 40 3.89 10.20 -10.31
C ILE A 40 2.52 10.69 -9.85
N SER A 41 2.25 10.63 -8.54
CA SER A 41 1.01 11.11 -7.97
C SER A 41 0.83 12.60 -8.24
N ASP A 42 -0.37 12.97 -8.68
CA ASP A 42 -0.77 14.37 -8.87
C ASP A 42 -1.46 14.97 -7.62
N LEU A 43 -1.57 14.20 -6.54
CA LEU A 43 -2.03 14.71 -5.25
C LEU A 43 -0.97 15.64 -4.65
N ALA A 44 -1.40 16.84 -4.27
CA ALA A 44 -0.54 17.75 -3.56
C ALA A 44 -0.13 17.17 -2.21
N VAL A 45 1.17 17.19 -1.91
CA VAL A 45 1.67 16.79 -0.59
C VAL A 45 1.13 17.77 0.45
N PRO A 46 0.42 17.31 1.49
CA PRO A 46 -0.09 18.19 2.53
C PRO A 46 1.03 18.97 3.24
N SER A 47 0.72 20.17 3.68
CA SER A 47 1.71 21.06 4.31
C SER A 47 2.31 20.54 5.61
N TYR A 48 1.62 19.59 6.27
CA TYR A 48 2.13 18.92 7.48
C TYR A 48 3.13 17.81 7.17
N VAL A 49 3.28 17.39 5.91
CA VAL A 49 4.24 16.36 5.50
C VAL A 49 5.55 17.02 5.10
N ASN A 50 6.61 16.75 5.86
CA ASN A 50 7.93 17.31 5.61
C ASN A 50 8.74 16.36 4.72
N ILE A 51 9.01 16.75 3.50
CA ILE A 51 9.88 16.00 2.58
C ILE A 51 11.33 16.45 2.79
N GLY A 52 12.19 15.51 3.16
CA GLY A 52 13.62 15.74 3.33
C GLY A 52 14.35 15.96 2.00
N ALA A 53 15.61 16.38 2.08
CA ALA A 53 16.47 16.61 0.91
C ALA A 53 16.64 15.36 0.02
N ASN A 54 16.42 14.18 0.58
CA ASN A 54 16.44 12.89 -0.14
C ASN A 54 15.09 12.54 -0.80
N GLY A 55 14.10 13.46 -0.80
CA GLY A 55 12.78 13.23 -1.38
C GLY A 55 11.88 12.26 -0.61
N ILE A 56 12.21 11.96 0.64
CA ILE A 56 11.48 11.04 1.51
C ILE A 56 10.86 11.82 2.68
N PRO A 57 9.64 11.46 3.14
CA PRO A 57 9.06 12.07 4.33
C PRO A 57 9.96 11.90 5.55
N THR A 58 10.08 12.93 6.37
CA THR A 58 10.85 12.87 7.62
C THR A 58 9.98 12.67 8.86
N ASN A 59 8.68 12.92 8.74
CA ASN A 59 7.69 12.85 9.83
C ASN A 59 6.61 11.79 9.56
N TYR A 60 7.01 10.58 9.25
CA TYR A 60 6.11 9.44 9.08
C TYR A 60 5.95 8.64 10.37
N LYS A 61 4.83 7.94 10.52
CA LYS A 61 4.54 7.06 11.67
C LYS A 61 5.23 5.71 11.57
N LYS A 62 5.28 5.16 10.34
CA LYS A 62 5.80 3.81 10.08
C LYS A 62 6.30 3.70 8.66
N ALA A 63 7.38 2.97 8.44
CA ALA A 63 7.84 2.56 7.11
C ALA A 63 7.65 1.04 6.95
N ILE A 64 7.10 0.63 5.80
CA ILE A 64 6.78 -0.76 5.48
C ILE A 64 7.48 -1.12 4.17
N ASN A 65 8.26 -2.21 4.17
CA ASN A 65 8.75 -2.82 2.95
C ASN A 65 7.62 -3.64 2.31
N ALA A 66 7.37 -3.39 1.05
CA ALA A 66 6.23 -3.95 0.34
C ALA A 66 6.55 -4.19 -1.14
N LYS A 67 5.60 -4.77 -1.86
CA LYS A 67 5.64 -4.89 -3.31
C LYS A 67 4.43 -4.17 -3.91
N ALA A 68 4.66 -3.47 -5.01
CA ALA A 68 3.61 -2.81 -5.76
C ALA A 68 3.57 -3.27 -7.20
N THR A 69 2.36 -3.34 -7.73
CA THR A 69 2.05 -3.33 -9.16
C THR A 69 1.38 -2.02 -9.53
N ALA A 70 0.92 -1.92 -10.75
CA ALA A 70 0.18 -0.76 -11.21
C ALA A 70 -0.98 -1.18 -12.10
N TYR A 71 -2.08 -0.44 -12.01
CA TYR A 71 -3.27 -0.65 -12.83
C TYR A 71 -3.76 0.67 -13.45
N CYS A 72 -4.54 0.53 -14.50
CA CYS A 72 -5.12 1.64 -15.25
C CYS A 72 -6.61 1.32 -15.49
N MET A 73 -7.47 2.27 -15.16
CA MET A 73 -8.93 2.16 -15.34
C MET A 73 -9.53 3.55 -15.62
N PRO A 74 -9.26 4.14 -16.79
CA PRO A 74 -9.72 5.49 -17.11
C PRO A 74 -11.22 5.65 -16.96
N GLY A 75 -11.67 6.67 -16.24
CA GLY A 75 -13.07 6.95 -15.99
C GLY A 75 -13.74 6.04 -14.95
N GLY A 76 -12.95 5.17 -14.28
CA GLY A 76 -13.42 4.31 -13.22
C GLY A 76 -13.75 5.05 -11.93
N ILE A 77 -14.34 4.30 -11.00
CA ILE A 77 -14.66 4.75 -9.65
C ILE A 77 -13.98 3.80 -8.67
N THR A 78 -13.31 4.33 -7.66
CA THR A 78 -12.69 3.57 -6.58
C THR A 78 -13.74 2.91 -5.69
N SER A 79 -13.34 1.95 -4.88
CA SER A 79 -14.20 1.30 -3.89
C SER A 79 -14.75 2.27 -2.83
N THR A 80 -14.13 3.43 -2.64
CA THR A 80 -14.62 4.50 -1.76
C THR A 80 -15.59 5.46 -2.45
N GLY A 81 -15.84 5.29 -3.76
CA GLY A 81 -16.79 6.12 -4.53
C GLY A 81 -16.15 7.34 -5.21
N GLU A 82 -14.85 7.51 -5.12
CA GLU A 82 -14.12 8.60 -5.76
C GLU A 82 -13.76 8.26 -7.20
N LYS A 83 -13.60 9.26 -8.07
CA LYS A 83 -13.02 9.01 -9.40
C LYS A 83 -11.56 8.57 -9.27
N VAL A 84 -11.19 7.55 -10.02
CA VAL A 84 -9.78 7.11 -10.08
C VAL A 84 -8.89 8.26 -10.57
N ARG A 85 -7.72 8.38 -9.96
CA ARG A 85 -6.67 9.34 -10.33
C ARG A 85 -5.33 8.90 -9.77
N THR A 86 -4.23 9.38 -10.31
CA THR A 86 -2.90 9.14 -9.73
C THR A 86 -2.85 9.71 -8.31
N GLY A 87 -2.41 8.85 -7.37
CA GLY A 87 -2.45 9.14 -5.94
C GLY A 87 -3.57 8.41 -5.19
N TYR A 88 -4.60 7.88 -5.85
CA TYR A 88 -5.52 6.91 -5.24
C TYR A 88 -5.04 5.50 -5.56
N ILE A 89 -4.86 4.69 -4.52
CA ILE A 89 -4.27 3.37 -4.67
C ILE A 89 -5.18 2.29 -4.11
N ALA A 90 -5.06 1.10 -4.69
CA ALA A 90 -5.76 -0.08 -4.21
C ALA A 90 -4.91 -0.81 -3.16
N VAL A 91 -5.58 -1.22 -2.08
CA VAL A 91 -4.99 -1.87 -0.90
C VAL A 91 -5.87 -3.03 -0.42
N ASP A 92 -5.36 -3.88 0.46
CA ASP A 92 -6.21 -4.67 1.34
C ASP A 92 -6.70 -3.77 2.50
N PRO A 93 -7.98 -3.43 2.58
CA PRO A 93 -8.49 -2.53 3.62
C PRO A 93 -8.42 -3.13 5.04
N ASN A 94 -8.18 -4.44 5.17
CA ASN A 94 -7.94 -5.07 6.46
C ASN A 94 -6.51 -4.84 6.97
N GLU A 95 -5.55 -4.62 6.06
CA GLU A 95 -4.16 -4.32 6.40
C GLU A 95 -3.88 -2.81 6.40
N ILE A 96 -4.41 -2.11 5.41
CA ILE A 96 -4.27 -0.65 5.23
C ILE A 96 -5.67 -0.07 5.08
N PRO A 97 -6.29 0.47 6.12
CA PRO A 97 -7.64 1.03 6.07
C PRO A 97 -7.79 2.12 5.02
N TYR A 98 -8.98 2.21 4.40
CA TYR A 98 -9.29 3.33 3.49
C TYR A 98 -9.09 4.68 4.18
N GLY A 99 -8.63 5.66 3.42
CA GLY A 99 -8.27 6.98 3.91
C GLY A 99 -6.88 7.06 4.53
N THR A 100 -6.14 5.94 4.63
CA THR A 100 -4.75 5.98 5.08
C THR A 100 -3.91 6.79 4.10
N GLU A 101 -3.23 7.80 4.63
CA GLU A 101 -2.31 8.64 3.87
C GLU A 101 -0.91 8.05 3.90
N MET A 102 -0.28 8.03 2.73
CA MET A 102 1.00 7.38 2.56
C MET A 102 1.89 8.16 1.60
N TYR A 103 3.17 7.87 1.65
CA TYR A 103 4.13 8.29 0.63
C TYR A 103 4.91 7.07 0.17
N ILE A 104 4.99 6.83 -1.14
CA ILE A 104 5.55 5.61 -1.70
C ILE A 104 6.75 5.92 -2.59
N VAL A 105 7.84 5.19 -2.36
CA VAL A 105 9.05 5.22 -3.19
C VAL A 105 9.46 3.80 -3.56
N SER A 106 10.13 3.63 -4.70
CA SER A 106 10.76 2.35 -5.02
C SER A 106 11.90 2.05 -4.04
N ALA A 107 12.10 0.78 -3.68
CA ALA A 107 13.12 0.39 -2.70
C ALA A 107 14.55 0.74 -3.16
N ASP A 108 14.79 0.82 -4.48
CA ASP A 108 16.05 1.24 -5.06
C ASP A 108 16.24 2.77 -5.09
N GLY A 109 15.24 3.53 -4.63
CA GLY A 109 15.26 5.00 -4.57
C GLY A 109 15.18 5.71 -5.93
N LYS A 110 14.99 4.97 -7.04
CA LYS A 110 15.02 5.59 -8.38
C LYS A 110 13.68 6.17 -8.82
N ARG A 111 12.58 5.72 -8.24
CA ARG A 111 11.24 6.16 -8.61
C ARG A 111 10.44 6.55 -7.38
N VAL A 112 9.69 7.63 -7.53
CA VAL A 112 8.79 8.16 -6.51
C VAL A 112 7.37 8.07 -7.07
N TYR A 113 6.50 7.29 -6.41
CA TYR A 113 5.07 7.41 -6.67
C TYR A 113 4.55 8.69 -6.01
N GLY A 114 4.98 8.96 -4.80
CA GLY A 114 4.67 10.18 -4.07
C GLY A 114 3.56 10.01 -3.03
N TYR A 115 2.93 11.13 -2.68
CA TYR A 115 1.82 11.15 -1.73
C TYR A 115 0.60 10.46 -2.32
N CYS A 116 -0.02 9.59 -1.53
CA CYS A 116 -1.17 8.81 -1.98
C CYS A 116 -2.10 8.44 -0.82
N ILE A 117 -3.31 8.06 -1.18
CA ILE A 117 -4.39 7.72 -0.25
C ILE A 117 -4.94 6.35 -0.61
N ALA A 118 -5.15 5.50 0.39
CA ALA A 118 -5.84 4.23 0.24
C ALA A 118 -7.33 4.49 -0.07
N ALA A 119 -7.74 4.27 -1.31
CA ALA A 119 -9.10 4.59 -1.76
C ALA A 119 -9.76 3.46 -2.55
N ASP A 120 -9.02 2.42 -2.90
CA ASP A 120 -9.51 1.33 -3.73
C ASP A 120 -9.06 -0.03 -3.19
N THR A 121 -9.60 -1.09 -3.78
CA THR A 121 -9.20 -2.47 -3.53
C THR A 121 -9.30 -3.27 -4.81
N GLY A 122 -8.76 -4.48 -4.83
CA GLY A 122 -8.76 -5.33 -6.02
C GLY A 122 -8.53 -6.80 -5.71
N GLY A 123 -8.59 -7.64 -6.74
CA GLY A 123 -8.45 -9.09 -6.60
C GLY A 123 -7.09 -9.56 -6.07
N PHE A 124 -6.07 -8.70 -6.06
CA PHE A 124 -4.74 -9.01 -5.56
C PHE A 124 -4.69 -9.25 -4.04
N ILE A 125 -5.69 -8.80 -3.27
CA ILE A 125 -5.75 -8.99 -1.82
C ILE A 125 -5.63 -10.46 -1.39
N ASN A 126 -5.98 -11.37 -2.28
CA ASN A 126 -5.83 -12.82 -2.06
C ASN A 126 -4.45 -13.34 -2.48
N SER A 127 -3.57 -12.49 -2.98
CA SER A 127 -2.20 -12.81 -3.36
C SER A 127 -1.26 -12.52 -2.20
N THR A 128 -0.43 -13.47 -1.85
CA THR A 128 0.54 -13.33 -0.73
C THR A 128 1.72 -12.41 -1.05
N ASP A 129 1.86 -12.02 -2.32
CA ASP A 129 3.10 -11.39 -2.80
C ASP A 129 3.01 -9.87 -2.99
N TRP A 130 1.79 -9.28 -2.97
CA TRP A 130 1.58 -7.86 -3.28
C TRP A 130 0.88 -7.16 -2.14
N THR A 131 1.29 -5.93 -1.88
CA THR A 131 0.75 -5.14 -0.78
C THR A 131 -0.18 -4.03 -1.29
N VAL A 132 0.14 -3.43 -2.43
CA VAL A 132 -0.63 -2.34 -3.02
C VAL A 132 -0.60 -2.41 -4.55
N ASP A 133 -1.63 -1.84 -5.17
CA ASP A 133 -1.72 -1.65 -6.62
C ASP A 133 -1.93 -0.17 -6.92
N LEU A 134 -0.99 0.42 -7.66
CA LEU A 134 -0.90 1.85 -7.86
C LEU A 134 -1.66 2.25 -9.12
N TYR A 135 -2.58 3.21 -8.99
CA TYR A 135 -3.26 3.74 -10.17
C TYR A 135 -2.31 4.56 -11.03
N MET A 136 -2.38 4.34 -12.33
CA MET A 136 -1.71 5.10 -13.38
C MET A 136 -2.74 5.55 -14.42
N ASP A 137 -2.49 6.66 -15.10
CA ASP A 137 -3.41 7.18 -16.12
C ASP A 137 -3.39 6.38 -17.42
N THR A 138 -2.28 5.69 -17.71
CA THR A 138 -2.10 4.95 -18.96
C THR A 138 -1.53 3.55 -18.73
N GLU A 139 -1.86 2.61 -19.62
CA GLU A 139 -1.26 1.26 -19.63
C GLU A 139 0.27 1.32 -19.79
N GLN A 140 0.79 2.27 -20.57
CA GLN A 140 2.22 2.42 -20.75
C GLN A 140 2.93 2.79 -19.45
N GLU A 141 2.31 3.60 -18.61
CA GLU A 141 2.84 3.93 -17.27
C GLU A 141 2.81 2.72 -16.35
N CYS A 142 1.75 1.90 -16.42
CA CYS A 142 1.69 0.63 -15.70
C CYS A 142 2.83 -0.30 -16.11
N VAL A 143 3.07 -0.45 -17.41
CA VAL A 143 4.18 -1.27 -17.94
C VAL A 143 5.54 -0.71 -17.49
N ASN A 144 5.70 0.61 -17.54
CA ASN A 144 6.94 1.28 -17.11
C ASN A 144 7.16 1.15 -15.59
N TRP A 145 6.09 1.15 -14.80
CA TRP A 145 6.18 0.87 -13.38
C TRP A 145 6.53 -0.60 -13.15
N GLY A 146 5.80 -1.51 -13.76
CA GLY A 146 5.95 -2.94 -13.61
C GLY A 146 5.67 -3.42 -12.17
N ARG A 147 6.26 -4.54 -11.80
CA ARG A 147 6.24 -5.08 -10.43
C ARG A 147 7.58 -4.78 -9.76
N ARG A 148 7.53 -4.17 -8.57
CA ARG A 148 8.76 -3.79 -7.86
C ARG A 148 8.60 -3.76 -6.35
N ASP A 149 9.74 -3.87 -5.68
CA ASP A 149 9.83 -3.62 -4.25
C ASP A 149 9.73 -2.11 -3.99
N ILE A 150 8.99 -1.75 -2.95
CA ILE A 150 8.72 -0.38 -2.54
C ILE A 150 8.90 -0.20 -1.04
N ILE A 151 8.98 1.05 -0.62
CA ILE A 151 8.84 1.46 0.77
C ILE A 151 7.60 2.34 0.87
N ILE A 152 6.67 1.97 1.74
CA ILE A 152 5.48 2.72 2.08
C ILE A 152 5.75 3.45 3.40
N TYR A 153 5.67 4.77 3.38
CA TYR A 153 5.71 5.61 4.58
C TYR A 153 4.28 5.98 4.95
N ILE A 154 3.79 5.49 6.09
CA ILE A 154 2.48 5.84 6.65
C ILE A 154 2.61 7.20 7.34
N LEU A 155 1.75 8.14 6.98
CA LEU A 155 1.80 9.54 7.40
C LEU A 155 0.90 9.86 8.60
#